data_c21c26b56afe11ea6181f386039990d3
#
_entry.id   c21c26b56afe11ea6181f386039990d3
#
_cell.length_a   1.000
_cell.length_b   1.000
_cell.length_c   1.000
_cell.angle_alpha   90.00
_cell.angle_beta   90.00
_cell.angle_gamma   90.00
#
_symmetry.space_group_name_H-M   'P 1'
#
loop_
_entity.id
_entity.type
_entity.pdbx_description
1 polymer ?
#
loop_
_entity_poly.entity_id
_entity_poly.type
_entity_poly.pdbx_seq_one_letter_code
_entity_poly.pdbx_strand_id
1 'polypeptide(L)'
;MKNKEDYCCVIPNKLYFGNKILAKDETRLRKLGIKSIIDLINYENSSQEIKHSKDFNFLHLSIEDVPTNNADWAEEGSNFIEEQIKNNNPVYVHCSQGISRSSTLIMHYLMTREKQNLKTAFFKLKDLRNIIDPTTGFMKSLSNLDEKLFGKKSFTIEEYSLFCLKESFPDIDESEIKDIYEQNKKFYSLNNDIYLK
;
A
#
# COMPACT_ATOMS: atom_id res chain seq x y z
N MET A 1 -15.12 0.76 -18.97
CA MET A 1 -13.74 0.40 -18.55
C MET A 1 -13.13 1.64 -17.92
N LYS A 2 -12.98 1.68 -16.57
CA LYS A 2 -12.18 2.74 -15.93
C LYS A 2 -10.73 2.50 -16.32
N ASN A 3 -10.09 3.48 -16.97
CA ASN A 3 -8.69 3.42 -17.33
C ASN A 3 -7.89 3.04 -16.10
N LYS A 4 -7.06 1.98 -16.20
CA LYS A 4 -6.04 1.67 -15.21
C LYS A 4 -4.98 2.78 -15.31
N GLU A 5 -5.22 3.90 -14.66
CA GLU A 5 -4.23 4.95 -14.60
C GLU A 5 -2.96 4.42 -13.91
N ASP A 6 -1.79 4.79 -14.40
CA ASP A 6 -0.50 4.36 -13.87
C ASP A 6 -0.27 4.86 -12.45
N TYR A 7 -1.00 5.89 -12.04
CA TYR A 7 -0.86 6.57 -10.76
C TYR A 7 -2.17 7.23 -10.32
N CYS A 8 -2.20 7.68 -9.07
CA CYS A 8 -3.22 8.60 -8.56
C CYS A 8 -2.59 9.66 -7.64
N CYS A 9 -3.31 10.78 -7.48
CA CYS A 9 -2.91 11.89 -6.62
C CYS A 9 -3.59 11.74 -5.25
N VAL A 10 -2.81 11.64 -4.18
CA VAL A 10 -3.28 11.50 -2.80
C VAL A 10 -3.46 12.86 -2.13
N ILE A 11 -2.47 13.73 -2.30
CA ILE A 11 -2.46 15.11 -1.83
C ILE A 11 -2.08 15.99 -3.04
N PRO A 12 -2.97 16.90 -3.46
CA PRO A 12 -2.74 17.73 -4.64
C PRO A 12 -1.38 18.43 -4.62
N ASN A 13 -0.64 18.29 -5.71
CA ASN A 13 0.69 18.87 -5.92
C ASN A 13 1.77 18.46 -4.91
N LYS A 14 1.55 17.40 -4.11
CA LYS A 14 2.49 16.97 -3.07
C LYS A 14 2.78 15.48 -3.07
N LEU A 15 1.74 14.62 -3.15
CA LEU A 15 1.91 13.18 -2.96
C LEU A 15 1.11 12.39 -3.97
N TYR A 16 1.83 11.52 -4.66
CA TYR A 16 1.31 10.62 -5.69
C TYR A 16 1.78 9.20 -5.44
N PHE A 17 1.01 8.21 -5.85
CA PHE A 17 1.49 6.84 -5.86
C PHE A 17 0.98 6.06 -7.06
N GLY A 18 1.65 4.95 -7.40
CA GLY A 18 1.25 4.12 -8.52
C GLY A 18 2.25 3.02 -8.84
N ASN A 19 2.37 2.71 -10.13
CA ASN A 19 3.16 1.59 -10.65
C ASN A 19 4.49 2.03 -11.26
N LYS A 20 5.30 1.02 -11.64
CA LYS A 20 6.61 1.23 -12.27
C LYS A 20 6.55 1.82 -13.70
N ILE A 21 5.38 1.85 -14.34
CA ILE A 21 5.25 2.38 -15.70
C ILE A 21 5.48 3.90 -15.67
N LEU A 22 4.80 4.62 -14.75
CA LEU A 22 5.06 6.04 -14.59
C LEU A 22 6.48 6.30 -14.06
N ALA A 23 6.99 5.45 -13.14
CA ALA A 23 8.35 5.60 -12.62
C ALA A 23 9.43 5.60 -13.72
N LYS A 24 9.21 4.89 -14.81
CA LYS A 24 10.12 4.84 -15.98
C LYS A 24 9.99 6.04 -16.94
N ASP A 25 8.95 6.85 -16.79
CA ASP A 25 8.66 7.99 -17.67
C ASP A 25 9.01 9.32 -16.97
N GLU A 26 10.31 9.67 -16.97
CA GLU A 26 10.78 10.91 -16.37
C GLU A 26 10.10 12.15 -16.96
N THR A 27 9.72 12.13 -18.24
CA THR A 27 9.03 13.25 -18.89
C THR A 27 7.66 13.48 -18.23
N ARG A 28 6.90 12.42 -17.98
CA ARG A 28 5.62 12.52 -17.26
C ARG A 28 5.81 12.90 -15.79
N LEU A 29 6.81 12.32 -15.10
CA LEU A 29 7.13 12.71 -13.72
C LEU A 29 7.41 14.20 -13.60
N ARG A 30 8.24 14.77 -14.51
CA ARG A 30 8.55 16.21 -14.53
C ARG A 30 7.30 17.07 -14.85
N LYS A 31 6.43 16.63 -15.75
CA LYS A 31 5.15 17.33 -16.05
C LYS A 31 4.22 17.36 -14.84
N LEU A 32 4.26 16.34 -13.98
CA LEU A 32 3.52 16.31 -12.72
C LEU A 32 4.20 17.11 -11.59
N GLY A 33 5.36 17.70 -11.86
CA GLY A 33 6.15 18.44 -10.89
C GLY A 33 6.87 17.56 -9.87
N ILE A 34 6.94 16.24 -10.11
CA ILE A 34 7.63 15.30 -9.19
C ILE A 34 9.10 15.66 -9.11
N LYS A 35 9.60 15.73 -7.89
CA LYS A 35 11.02 15.99 -7.56
C LYS A 35 11.62 14.88 -6.70
N SER A 36 10.80 14.04 -6.11
CA SER A 36 11.24 12.97 -5.22
C SER A 36 10.54 11.68 -5.55
N ILE A 37 11.27 10.55 -5.47
CA ILE A 37 10.76 9.23 -5.83
C ILE A 37 11.10 8.25 -4.72
N ILE A 38 10.11 7.43 -4.33
CA ILE A 38 10.32 6.25 -3.49
C ILE A 38 10.05 5.01 -4.33
N ASP A 39 11.06 4.16 -4.46
CA ASP A 39 10.96 2.86 -5.11
C ASP A 39 10.91 1.75 -4.08
N LEU A 40 9.83 0.95 -4.10
CA LEU A 40 9.58 -0.15 -3.17
C LEU A 40 9.75 -1.53 -3.83
N ILE A 41 10.45 -1.61 -4.96
CA ILE A 41 10.64 -2.88 -5.68
C ILE A 41 11.85 -3.62 -5.10
N ASN A 42 11.65 -4.90 -4.78
CA ASN A 42 12.77 -5.81 -4.56
C ASN A 42 13.29 -6.27 -5.94
N TYR A 43 14.55 -5.98 -6.23
CA TYR A 43 15.21 -6.31 -7.49
C TYR A 43 16.10 -7.55 -7.41
N GLU A 44 16.19 -8.24 -6.28
CA GLU A 44 17.09 -9.40 -6.10
C GLU A 44 16.86 -10.50 -7.18
N ASN A 45 15.61 -10.62 -7.65
CA ASN A 45 15.23 -11.56 -8.69
C ASN A 45 14.86 -10.88 -10.03
N SER A 46 15.22 -9.59 -10.21
CA SER A 46 14.87 -8.80 -11.39
C SER A 46 16.12 -8.32 -12.13
N SER A 47 16.18 -8.54 -13.42
CA SER A 47 17.31 -8.12 -14.26
C SER A 47 17.34 -6.61 -14.59
N GLN A 48 16.37 -5.82 -14.16
CA GLN A 48 16.25 -4.40 -14.53
C GLN A 48 15.79 -3.52 -13.37
N GLU A 49 16.74 -2.95 -12.67
CA GLU A 49 16.52 -1.83 -11.76
C GLU A 49 16.11 -0.57 -12.55
N ILE A 50 15.15 0.19 -12.01
CA ILE A 50 14.75 1.47 -12.60
C ILE A 50 15.81 2.50 -12.19
N LYS A 51 16.51 3.06 -13.18
CA LYS A 51 17.47 4.14 -12.95
C LYS A 51 16.77 5.49 -13.16
N HIS A 52 16.88 6.34 -12.17
CA HIS A 52 16.42 7.73 -12.23
C HIS A 52 17.58 8.68 -12.42
N SER A 53 17.32 9.83 -13.07
CA SER A 53 18.33 10.88 -13.17
C SER A 53 18.66 11.43 -11.76
N LYS A 54 19.89 11.96 -11.60
CA LYS A 54 20.36 12.53 -10.33
C LYS A 54 19.59 13.79 -9.88
N ASP A 55 18.70 14.29 -10.71
CA ASP A 55 17.86 15.45 -10.39
C ASP A 55 16.69 15.12 -9.46
N PHE A 56 16.37 13.83 -9.28
CA PHE A 56 15.36 13.41 -8.32
C PHE A 56 16.00 13.10 -6.97
N ASN A 57 15.36 13.54 -5.89
CA ASN A 57 15.63 12.97 -4.57
C ASN A 57 15.09 11.54 -4.56
N PHE A 58 15.92 10.57 -4.19
CA PHE A 58 15.57 9.16 -4.38
C PHE A 58 15.76 8.36 -3.09
N LEU A 59 14.74 7.57 -2.75
CA LEU A 59 14.79 6.56 -1.69
C LEU A 59 14.42 5.20 -2.29
N HIS A 60 15.27 4.21 -2.10
CA HIS A 60 14.96 2.83 -2.45
C HIS A 60 14.85 1.98 -1.19
N LEU A 61 13.69 1.34 -1.02
CA LEU A 61 13.43 0.34 0.01
C LEU A 61 13.10 -0.98 -0.68
N SER A 62 13.99 -1.96 -0.55
CA SER A 62 13.80 -3.28 -1.15
C SER A 62 12.81 -4.10 -0.33
N ILE A 63 11.53 -4.11 -0.74
CA ILE A 63 10.44 -4.73 0.01
C ILE A 63 9.88 -5.92 -0.75
N GLU A 64 9.84 -7.08 -0.09
CA GLU A 64 9.12 -8.25 -0.58
C GLU A 64 7.61 -8.09 -0.36
N ASP A 65 6.84 -8.40 -1.40
CA ASP A 65 5.37 -8.30 -1.38
C ASP A 65 4.74 -9.67 -1.06
N VAL A 66 4.93 -10.12 0.18
CA VAL A 66 4.48 -11.43 0.67
C VAL A 66 3.60 -11.30 1.92
N PRO A 67 2.62 -12.21 2.13
CA PRO A 67 1.69 -12.12 3.27
C PRO A 67 2.34 -12.23 4.65
N THR A 68 3.56 -12.78 4.74
CA THR A 68 4.31 -12.94 5.98
C THR A 68 5.10 -11.69 6.37
N ASN A 69 5.25 -10.72 5.45
CA ASN A 69 6.01 -9.50 5.71
C ASN A 69 5.17 -8.49 6.49
N ASN A 70 5.84 -7.66 7.30
CA ASN A 70 5.22 -6.58 8.07
C ASN A 70 5.40 -5.22 7.37
N ALA A 71 4.87 -4.14 7.95
CA ALA A 71 4.96 -2.78 7.43
C ALA A 71 5.90 -1.86 8.24
N ASP A 72 6.85 -2.40 9.02
CA ASP A 72 7.75 -1.60 9.86
C ASP A 72 8.66 -0.68 9.02
N TRP A 73 9.01 -1.11 7.81
CA TRP A 73 9.76 -0.32 6.83
C TRP A 73 9.05 0.98 6.39
N ALA A 74 7.72 1.07 6.57
CA ALA A 74 6.94 2.21 6.10
C ALA A 74 7.19 3.49 6.92
N GLU A 75 7.75 3.40 8.12
CA GLU A 75 8.14 4.59 8.89
C GLU A 75 9.26 5.36 8.20
N GLU A 76 10.29 4.67 7.66
CA GLU A 76 11.37 5.31 6.91
C GLU A 76 10.83 6.03 5.66
N GLY A 77 9.97 5.36 4.89
CA GLY A 77 9.31 5.96 3.73
C GLY A 77 8.44 7.17 4.10
N SER A 78 7.71 7.09 5.23
CA SER A 78 6.87 8.21 5.72
C SER A 78 7.70 9.41 6.17
N ASN A 79 8.86 9.18 6.79
CA ASN A 79 9.79 10.25 7.16
C ASN A 79 10.33 10.96 5.92
N PHE A 80 10.73 10.20 4.88
CA PHE A 80 11.16 10.76 3.62
C PHE A 80 10.04 11.59 2.95
N ILE A 81 8.81 11.06 2.87
CA ILE A 81 7.67 11.81 2.32
C ILE A 81 7.49 13.14 3.04
N GLU A 82 7.46 13.12 4.37
CA GLU A 82 7.28 14.30 5.20
C GLU A 82 8.38 15.35 4.98
N GLU A 83 9.63 14.92 4.94
CA GLU A 83 10.79 15.78 4.66
C GLU A 83 10.67 16.43 3.28
N GLN A 84 10.40 15.62 2.25
CA GLN A 84 10.33 16.14 0.88
C GLN A 84 9.15 17.11 0.71
N ILE A 85 7.98 16.82 1.29
CA ILE A 85 6.82 17.72 1.24
C ILE A 85 7.12 19.06 1.95
N LYS A 86 7.82 19.05 3.09
CA LYS A 86 8.27 20.28 3.78
C LYS A 86 9.21 21.12 2.92
N ASN A 87 10.02 20.48 2.10
CA ASN A 87 10.95 21.12 1.17
C ASN A 87 10.30 21.52 -0.17
N ASN A 88 8.97 21.45 -0.31
CA ASN A 88 8.23 21.69 -1.55
C ASN A 88 8.69 20.80 -2.72
N ASN A 89 9.05 19.58 -2.44
CA ASN A 89 9.41 18.55 -3.40
C ASN A 89 8.27 17.51 -3.50
N PRO A 90 7.40 17.57 -4.51
CA PRO A 90 6.36 16.56 -4.69
C PRO A 90 6.94 15.15 -4.87
N VAL A 91 6.30 14.18 -4.18
CA VAL A 91 6.78 12.81 -4.07
C VAL A 91 5.93 11.86 -4.90
N TYR A 92 6.58 10.97 -5.64
CA TYR A 92 5.97 9.80 -6.26
C TYR A 92 6.43 8.52 -5.58
N VAL A 93 5.47 7.74 -5.07
CA VAL A 93 5.71 6.43 -4.43
C VAL A 93 5.29 5.34 -5.38
N HIS A 94 6.18 4.39 -5.68
CA HIS A 94 5.82 3.28 -6.54
C HIS A 94 6.33 1.92 -6.05
N CYS A 95 5.64 0.89 -6.49
CA CYS A 95 6.11 -0.49 -6.51
C CYS A 95 5.91 -1.07 -7.93
N SER A 96 5.87 -2.37 -8.09
CA SER A 96 5.68 -2.97 -9.42
C SER A 96 4.35 -2.59 -10.06
N GLN A 97 3.24 -2.79 -9.37
CA GLN A 97 1.88 -2.60 -9.90
C GLN A 97 1.13 -1.42 -9.29
N GLY A 98 1.63 -0.84 -8.20
CA GLY A 98 0.91 0.20 -7.49
C GLY A 98 -0.33 -0.32 -6.77
N ILE A 99 -0.29 -1.56 -6.24
CA ILE A 99 -1.42 -2.27 -5.63
C ILE A 99 -1.19 -2.45 -4.13
N SER A 100 -0.06 -3.04 -3.71
CA SER A 100 0.18 -3.46 -2.32
C SER A 100 1.19 -2.56 -1.59
N ARG A 101 2.49 -2.65 -1.86
CA ARG A 101 3.56 -1.93 -1.14
C ARG A 101 3.39 -0.42 -1.14
N SER A 102 3.14 0.18 -2.31
CA SER A 102 2.97 1.63 -2.42
C SER A 102 1.72 2.12 -1.70
N SER A 103 0.59 1.42 -1.78
CA SER A 103 -0.62 1.77 -1.01
C SER A 103 -0.41 1.61 0.49
N THR A 104 0.35 0.59 0.92
CA THR A 104 0.74 0.38 2.33
C THR A 104 1.51 1.59 2.88
N LEU A 105 2.55 2.05 2.16
CA LEU A 105 3.31 3.23 2.57
C LEU A 105 2.44 4.48 2.64
N ILE A 106 1.57 4.69 1.66
CA ILE A 106 0.69 5.86 1.68
C ILE A 106 -0.30 5.79 2.85
N MET A 107 -0.89 4.62 3.15
CA MET A 107 -1.75 4.49 4.34
C MET A 107 -0.98 4.77 5.62
N HIS A 108 0.23 4.23 5.77
CA HIS A 108 1.08 4.51 6.92
C HIS A 108 1.35 6.02 7.07
N TYR A 109 1.67 6.72 6.00
CA TYR A 109 1.86 8.18 5.99
C TYR A 109 0.58 8.90 6.42
N LEU A 110 -0.57 8.57 5.85
CA LEU A 110 -1.84 9.19 6.19
C LEU A 110 -2.21 8.96 7.68
N MET A 111 -1.91 7.79 8.23
CA MET A 111 -2.17 7.49 9.64
C MET A 111 -1.24 8.27 10.57
N THR A 112 0.06 8.26 10.30
CA THR A 112 1.07 8.80 11.22
C THR A 112 1.22 10.31 11.11
N ARG A 113 1.09 10.89 9.93
CA ARG A 113 1.32 12.33 9.67
C ARG A 113 0.01 13.11 9.50
N GLU A 114 -0.97 12.56 8.79
CA GLU A 114 -2.26 13.21 8.53
C GLU A 114 -3.36 12.82 9.56
N LYS A 115 -3.02 11.99 10.56
CA LYS A 115 -3.91 11.57 11.66
C LYS A 115 -5.22 10.91 11.23
N GLN A 116 -5.22 10.25 10.07
CA GLN A 116 -6.34 9.46 9.60
C GLN A 116 -6.26 8.04 10.18
N ASN A 117 -7.38 7.47 10.65
CA ASN A 117 -7.40 6.07 11.05
C ASN A 117 -7.30 5.16 9.82
N LEU A 118 -6.96 3.88 10.02
CA LEU A 118 -6.71 2.93 8.93
C LEU A 118 -7.91 2.80 7.99
N LYS A 119 -9.13 2.71 8.51
CA LYS A 119 -10.35 2.57 7.70
C LYS A 119 -10.52 3.75 6.75
N THR A 120 -10.36 4.96 7.28
CA THR A 120 -10.43 6.19 6.48
C THR A 120 -9.34 6.25 5.41
N ALA A 121 -8.09 5.93 5.78
CA ALA A 121 -6.96 5.93 4.85
C ALA A 121 -7.15 4.89 3.74
N PHE A 122 -7.60 3.67 4.08
CA PHE A 122 -7.84 2.60 3.12
C PHE A 122 -8.91 2.98 2.10
N PHE A 123 -10.10 3.38 2.55
CA PHE A 123 -11.21 3.72 1.64
C PHE A 123 -10.91 4.96 0.80
N LYS A 124 -10.23 5.97 1.36
CA LYS A 124 -9.73 7.10 0.57
C LYS A 124 -8.86 6.63 -0.60
N LEU A 125 -7.92 5.71 -0.36
CA LEU A 125 -7.07 5.19 -1.43
C LEU A 125 -7.83 4.27 -2.39
N LYS A 126 -8.79 3.49 -1.89
CA LYS A 126 -9.65 2.62 -2.70
C LYS A 126 -10.50 3.42 -3.68
N ASP A 127 -11.01 4.58 -3.26
CA ASP A 127 -11.75 5.51 -4.13
C ASP A 127 -10.86 6.12 -5.22
N LEU A 128 -9.61 6.47 -4.88
CA LEU A 128 -8.63 7.03 -5.82
C LEU A 128 -8.10 5.97 -6.80
N ARG A 129 -7.91 4.74 -6.31
CA ARG A 129 -7.32 3.62 -7.04
C ARG A 129 -7.95 2.31 -6.58
N ASN A 130 -9.04 1.92 -7.21
CA ASN A 130 -9.89 0.78 -6.80
C ASN A 130 -9.18 -0.58 -6.82
N ILE A 131 -8.00 -0.70 -7.45
CA ILE A 131 -7.22 -1.94 -7.54
C ILE A 131 -6.26 -2.14 -6.36
N ILE A 132 -6.20 -1.24 -5.38
CA ILE A 132 -5.33 -1.47 -4.23
C ILE A 132 -5.77 -2.72 -3.47
N ASP A 133 -4.78 -3.53 -3.10
CA ASP A 133 -4.96 -4.78 -2.37
C ASP A 133 -3.65 -5.11 -1.63
N PRO A 134 -3.37 -4.48 -0.48
CA PRO A 134 -2.22 -4.80 0.34
C PRO A 134 -2.26 -6.22 0.87
N THR A 135 -1.10 -6.85 1.02
CA THR A 135 -1.02 -8.19 1.63
C THR A 135 -1.58 -8.19 3.06
N THR A 136 -2.06 -9.35 3.51
CA THR A 136 -2.62 -9.52 4.86
C THR A 136 -1.60 -9.16 5.95
N GLY A 137 -0.31 -9.43 5.74
CA GLY A 137 0.76 -9.04 6.68
C GLY A 137 0.89 -7.53 6.83
N PHE A 138 0.86 -6.78 5.74
CA PHE A 138 0.87 -5.33 5.77
C PHE A 138 -0.36 -4.76 6.44
N MET A 139 -1.55 -5.27 6.09
CA MET A 139 -2.80 -4.82 6.72
C MET A 139 -2.86 -5.14 8.21
N LYS A 140 -2.33 -6.30 8.64
CA LYS A 140 -2.21 -6.64 10.07
C LYS A 140 -1.30 -5.66 10.81
N SER A 141 -0.15 -5.31 10.24
CA SER A 141 0.75 -4.30 10.79
C SER A 141 0.07 -2.93 10.91
N LEU A 142 -0.61 -2.47 9.85
CA LEU A 142 -1.33 -1.20 9.87
C LEU A 142 -2.49 -1.21 10.87
N SER A 143 -3.22 -2.32 11.02
CA SER A 143 -4.28 -2.46 12.02
C SER A 143 -3.75 -2.39 13.46
N ASN A 144 -2.57 -2.94 13.71
CA ASN A 144 -1.91 -2.82 15.01
C ASN A 144 -1.39 -1.39 15.26
N LEU A 145 -0.90 -0.72 14.22
CA LEU A 145 -0.51 0.69 14.29
C LEU A 145 -1.73 1.59 14.57
N ASP A 146 -2.86 1.31 13.95
CA ASP A 146 -4.13 2.00 14.16
C ASP A 146 -4.53 1.98 15.64
N GLU A 147 -4.47 0.80 16.27
CA GLU A 147 -4.73 0.64 17.70
C GLU A 147 -3.75 1.47 18.57
N LYS A 148 -2.46 1.47 18.22
CA LYS A 148 -1.45 2.27 18.94
C LYS A 148 -1.69 3.78 18.83
N LEU A 149 -2.11 4.26 17.66
CA LEU A 149 -2.29 5.69 17.39
C LEU A 149 -3.63 6.23 17.91
N PHE A 150 -4.70 5.42 17.84
CA PHE A 150 -6.07 5.88 18.08
C PHE A 150 -6.81 5.11 19.18
N GLY A 151 -6.14 4.19 19.88
CA GLY A 151 -6.70 3.42 20.99
C GLY A 151 -7.65 2.29 20.59
N LYS A 152 -7.91 2.10 19.30
CA LYS A 152 -8.74 1.01 18.77
C LYS A 152 -8.39 0.72 17.31
N LYS A 153 -8.70 -0.50 16.87
CA LYS A 153 -8.63 -0.88 15.45
C LYS A 153 -9.88 -0.39 14.73
N SER A 154 -9.75 0.57 13.84
CA SER A 154 -10.86 1.05 13.01
C SER A 154 -11.16 0.11 11.85
N PHE A 155 -10.18 -0.72 11.44
CA PHE A 155 -10.30 -1.71 10.39
C PHE A 155 -9.48 -2.94 10.77
N THR A 156 -10.17 -4.01 11.13
CA THR A 156 -9.54 -5.26 11.54
C THR A 156 -9.12 -6.09 10.32
N ILE A 157 -8.23 -7.06 10.52
CA ILE A 157 -7.82 -7.97 9.45
C ILE A 157 -9.01 -8.86 8.99
N GLU A 158 -9.95 -9.14 9.87
CA GLU A 158 -11.18 -9.87 9.55
C GLU A 158 -12.08 -9.04 8.63
N GLU A 159 -12.35 -7.78 8.99
CA GLU A 159 -13.14 -6.86 8.14
C GLU A 159 -12.48 -6.67 6.77
N TYR A 160 -11.14 -6.55 6.73
CA TYR A 160 -10.41 -6.46 5.47
C TYR A 160 -10.56 -7.73 4.62
N SER A 161 -10.42 -8.92 5.22
CA SER A 161 -10.56 -10.19 4.50
C SER A 161 -11.96 -10.39 3.95
N LEU A 162 -12.99 -10.07 4.74
CA LEU A 162 -14.38 -10.11 4.30
C LEU A 162 -14.65 -9.11 3.16
N PHE A 163 -14.07 -7.91 3.24
CA PHE A 163 -14.16 -6.92 2.18
C PHE A 163 -13.54 -7.45 0.87
N CYS A 164 -12.34 -8.03 0.92
CA CYS A 164 -11.67 -8.60 -0.27
C CYS A 164 -12.46 -9.78 -0.87
N LEU A 165 -13.02 -10.63 -0.03
CA LEU A 165 -13.90 -11.72 -0.48
C LEU A 165 -15.14 -11.17 -1.19
N LYS A 166 -15.81 -10.16 -0.62
CA LYS A 166 -16.99 -9.54 -1.24
C LYS A 166 -16.66 -8.86 -2.57
N GLU A 167 -15.50 -8.21 -2.68
CA GLU A 167 -15.03 -7.66 -3.96
C GLU A 167 -14.76 -8.74 -5.02
N SER A 168 -14.23 -9.89 -4.59
CA SER A 168 -13.92 -11.01 -5.48
C SER A 168 -15.17 -11.78 -5.92
N PHE A 169 -16.20 -11.80 -5.07
CA PHE A 169 -17.43 -12.54 -5.26
C PHE A 169 -18.65 -11.64 -5.03
N PRO A 170 -18.89 -10.65 -5.90
CA PRO A 170 -19.94 -9.64 -5.67
C PRO A 170 -21.36 -10.20 -5.63
N ASP A 171 -21.58 -11.34 -6.28
CA ASP A 171 -22.90 -11.98 -6.39
C ASP A 171 -23.24 -12.91 -5.21
N ILE A 172 -22.25 -13.21 -4.33
CA ILE A 172 -22.45 -14.04 -3.14
C ILE A 172 -23.00 -13.18 -2.00
N ASP A 173 -23.99 -13.71 -1.26
CA ASP A 173 -24.56 -13.03 -0.10
C ASP A 173 -23.52 -12.82 1.02
N GLU A 174 -23.66 -11.74 1.80
CA GLU A 174 -22.72 -11.43 2.90
C GLU A 174 -22.69 -12.51 3.99
N SER A 175 -23.82 -13.17 4.27
CA SER A 175 -23.87 -14.25 5.24
C SER A 175 -23.09 -15.46 4.76
N GLU A 176 -23.23 -15.82 3.49
CA GLU A 176 -22.49 -16.92 2.87
C GLU A 176 -20.98 -16.63 2.79
N ILE A 177 -20.59 -15.40 2.45
CA ILE A 177 -19.16 -14.96 2.48
C ILE A 177 -18.60 -15.11 3.90
N LYS A 178 -19.35 -14.73 4.91
CA LYS A 178 -18.93 -14.86 6.30
C LYS A 178 -18.76 -16.32 6.72
N ASP A 179 -19.67 -17.17 6.32
CA ASP A 179 -19.59 -18.63 6.58
C ASP A 179 -18.35 -19.24 5.89
N ILE A 180 -18.11 -18.88 4.63
CA ILE A 180 -16.90 -19.29 3.88
C ILE A 180 -15.63 -18.81 4.60
N TYR A 181 -15.59 -17.56 5.04
CA TYR A 181 -14.46 -17.01 5.79
C TYR A 181 -14.20 -17.78 7.09
N GLU A 182 -15.23 -18.02 7.92
CA GLU A 182 -15.10 -18.73 9.18
C GLU A 182 -14.66 -20.19 9.01
N GLN A 183 -15.17 -20.87 7.98
CA GLN A 183 -14.76 -22.25 7.64
C GLN A 183 -13.28 -22.29 7.25
N ASN A 184 -12.84 -21.36 6.41
CA ASN A 184 -11.44 -21.30 5.98
C ASN A 184 -10.50 -20.84 7.12
N LYS A 185 -10.91 -19.91 7.96
CA LYS A 185 -10.17 -19.48 9.15
C LYS A 185 -9.88 -20.65 10.09
N LYS A 186 -10.87 -21.52 10.32
CA LYS A 186 -10.70 -22.77 11.07
C LYS A 186 -9.71 -23.73 10.39
N PHE A 187 -9.83 -23.88 9.08
CA PHE A 187 -8.93 -24.74 8.30
C PHE A 187 -7.48 -24.23 8.39
N TYR A 188 -7.24 -22.94 8.20
CA TYR A 188 -5.92 -22.34 8.34
C TYR A 188 -5.39 -22.36 9.78
N SER A 189 -6.25 -22.20 10.80
CA SER A 189 -5.83 -22.32 12.20
C SER A 189 -5.43 -23.75 12.57
N LEU A 190 -6.07 -24.76 11.96
CA LEU A 190 -5.75 -26.18 12.17
C LEU A 190 -4.50 -26.65 11.39
N ASN A 191 -4.15 -25.96 10.30
CA ASN A 191 -3.04 -26.35 9.43
C ASN A 191 -1.76 -25.49 9.61
N ASN A 192 -1.81 -24.40 10.35
CA ASN A 192 -0.61 -23.58 10.64
C ASN A 192 0.45 -24.34 11.44
N ASP A 193 0.09 -25.43 12.15
CA ASP A 193 1.04 -26.31 12.81
C ASP A 193 1.80 -27.24 11.83
N ILE A 194 1.37 -27.33 10.57
CA ILE A 194 1.97 -28.22 9.57
C ILE A 194 3.04 -27.52 8.72
N TYR A 195 3.00 -26.18 8.59
CA TYR A 195 3.93 -25.41 7.76
C TYR A 195 5.03 -24.67 8.53
N LEU A 196 5.12 -24.86 9.87
CA LEU A 196 6.18 -24.32 10.71
C LEU A 196 7.15 -25.39 11.23
N LYS A 197 7.28 -26.53 10.52
CA LYS A 197 8.33 -27.51 10.78
C LYS A 197 9.28 -27.63 9.62
#